data_7b3b86af2294ebc351ec99d465685c24
#
_entry.id   7b3b86af2294ebc351ec99d465685c24
#
_cell.length_a   1.000
_cell.length_b   1.000
_cell.length_c   1.000
_cell.angle_alpha   90.00
_cell.angle_beta   90.00
_cell.angle_gamma   90.00
#
_symmetry.space_group_name_H-M   'P 1'
#
loop_
_entity.id
_entity.type
_entity.pdbx_description
1 polymer ?
#
loop_
_entity_poly.entity_id
_entity_poly.type
_entity_poly.pdbx_seq_one_letter_code
_entity_poly.pdbx_strand_id
1 'polypeptide(L)'
;KYNDNPKYLSQYIQRNCPDISQIWVFNKDVIDFIDLPESIKKVRNKSLHYYYTILTSQVIIINDGIESFIPIRKEQLLINTWHGGGVYKTVSMTSPGANEYVKWLNTVPGRNISAYVLSSEYFKKTVVQDSFLFYGDTIKCGMPRNEVLFQNHPEFISNVERYIGAKIAPQAKVVLYAPT
;
A
#
# COMPACT_ATOMS: atom_id res chain seq x y z
N LYS A 1 3.76 1.91 9.20
CA LYS A 1 2.87 3.07 9.49
C LYS A 1 1.46 2.72 9.06
N TYR A 2 0.42 3.28 9.73
CA TYR A 2 -0.97 3.16 9.29
C TYR A 2 -1.25 4.25 8.26
N ASN A 3 -0.92 3.98 7.01
CA ASN A 3 -1.04 4.96 5.92
C ASN A 3 -1.14 4.26 4.55
N ASP A 4 -1.11 5.05 3.48
CA ASP A 4 -1.08 4.62 2.08
C ASP A 4 -2.27 3.74 1.67
N ASN A 5 -2.18 3.06 0.54
CA ASN A 5 -3.24 2.22 -0.02
C ASN A 5 -3.84 1.22 0.98
N PRO A 6 -3.03 0.49 1.79
CA PRO A 6 -3.58 -0.44 2.77
C PRO A 6 -4.49 0.21 3.81
N LYS A 7 -4.20 1.46 4.23
CA LYS A 7 -5.05 2.18 5.18
C LYS A 7 -6.47 2.40 4.63
N TYR A 8 -6.59 2.86 3.42
CA TYR A 8 -7.90 3.15 2.82
C TYR A 8 -8.69 1.87 2.54
N LEU A 9 -8.01 0.79 2.15
CA LEU A 9 -8.62 -0.54 2.07
C LEU A 9 -9.10 -1.03 3.43
N SER A 10 -8.29 -0.88 4.47
CA SER A 10 -8.65 -1.23 5.83
C SER A 10 -9.89 -0.47 6.31
N GLN A 11 -9.94 0.83 6.08
CA GLN A 11 -11.09 1.66 6.42
C GLN A 11 -12.36 1.28 5.65
N TYR A 12 -12.22 0.92 4.38
CA TYR A 12 -13.34 0.42 3.57
C TYR A 12 -13.86 -0.91 4.13
N ILE A 13 -12.96 -1.86 4.43
CA ILE A 13 -13.32 -3.15 5.00
C ILE A 13 -14.05 -2.98 6.34
N GLN A 14 -13.56 -2.10 7.22
CA GLN A 14 -14.23 -1.84 8.50
C GLN A 14 -15.66 -1.36 8.33
N ARG A 15 -15.91 -0.49 7.35
CA ARG A 15 -17.25 0.08 7.10
C ARG A 15 -18.20 -0.89 6.42
N ASN A 16 -17.71 -1.72 5.50
CA ASN A 16 -18.56 -2.51 4.61
C ASN A 16 -18.52 -4.01 4.89
N CYS A 17 -17.50 -4.50 5.60
CA CYS A 17 -17.27 -5.91 5.87
C CYS A 17 -16.80 -6.10 7.33
N PRO A 18 -17.62 -5.71 8.34
CA PRO A 18 -17.19 -5.69 9.75
C PRO A 18 -16.80 -7.07 10.30
N ASP A 19 -17.27 -8.15 9.69
CA ASP A 19 -16.95 -9.51 10.09
C ASP A 19 -15.52 -9.94 9.71
N ILE A 20 -14.83 -9.15 8.88
CA ILE A 20 -13.45 -9.44 8.50
C ILE A 20 -12.50 -8.94 9.60
N SER A 21 -11.85 -9.87 10.28
CA SER A 21 -10.80 -9.56 11.27
C SER A 21 -9.57 -8.98 10.59
N GLN A 22 -9.12 -7.82 11.06
CA GLN A 22 -7.97 -7.14 10.51
C GLN A 22 -6.80 -7.13 11.50
N ILE A 23 -5.61 -7.40 10.98
CA ILE A 23 -4.36 -7.36 11.74
C ILE A 23 -3.36 -6.47 11.00
N TRP A 24 -2.79 -5.51 11.72
CA TRP A 24 -1.77 -4.63 11.18
C TRP A 24 -0.40 -4.89 11.80
N VAL A 25 0.60 -4.96 10.93
CA VAL A 25 1.99 -5.20 11.33
C VAL A 25 2.74 -3.87 11.42
N PHE A 26 3.43 -3.64 12.53
CA PHE A 26 4.23 -2.44 12.78
C PHE A 26 5.63 -2.79 13.25
N ASN A 27 6.58 -1.94 12.90
CA ASN A 27 7.91 -2.00 13.48
C ASN A 27 7.86 -1.64 14.98
N LYS A 28 8.83 -2.18 15.75
CA LYS A 28 8.93 -1.98 17.20
C LYS A 28 8.87 -0.51 17.59
N ASP A 29 9.56 0.34 16.85
CA ASP A 29 9.77 1.76 17.20
C ASP A 29 8.48 2.61 17.07
N VAL A 30 7.45 2.08 16.44
CA VAL A 30 6.23 2.85 16.13
C VAL A 30 4.95 2.20 16.64
N ILE A 31 4.97 0.92 17.03
CA ILE A 31 3.75 0.18 17.37
C ILE A 31 2.99 0.79 18.55
N ASP A 32 3.71 1.32 19.55
CA ASP A 32 3.13 1.89 20.76
C ASP A 32 2.55 3.30 20.54
N PHE A 33 2.98 3.97 19.47
CA PHE A 33 2.56 5.34 19.14
C PHE A 33 1.45 5.40 18.07
N ILE A 34 1.04 4.25 17.52
CA ILE A 34 0.00 4.21 16.49
C ILE A 34 -1.36 4.04 17.16
N ASP A 35 -2.21 5.02 16.97
CA ASP A 35 -3.63 4.91 17.28
C ASP A 35 -4.38 4.21 16.13
N LEU A 36 -5.08 3.14 16.45
CA LEU A 36 -5.92 2.37 15.55
C LEU A 36 -7.29 2.16 16.15
N PRO A 37 -8.33 2.01 15.31
CA PRO A 37 -9.62 1.53 15.77
C PRO A 37 -9.47 0.22 16.57
N GLU A 38 -10.23 0.06 17.65
CA GLU A 38 -10.18 -1.10 18.56
C GLU A 38 -10.41 -2.44 17.84
N SER A 39 -11.13 -2.42 16.72
CA SER A 39 -11.39 -3.58 15.88
C SER A 39 -10.15 -4.10 15.13
N ILE A 40 -9.06 -3.32 15.07
CA ILE A 40 -7.83 -3.69 14.37
C ILE A 40 -6.76 -4.13 15.37
N LYS A 41 -6.28 -5.35 15.25
CA LYS A 41 -5.20 -5.89 16.08
C LYS A 41 -3.84 -5.39 15.60
N LYS A 42 -2.96 -5.05 16.53
CA LYS A 42 -1.56 -4.69 16.26
C LYS A 42 -0.66 -5.89 16.48
N VAL A 43 0.27 -6.10 15.56
CA VAL A 43 1.31 -7.12 15.68
C VAL A 43 2.67 -6.51 15.38
N ARG A 44 3.64 -6.85 16.20
CA ARG A 44 5.01 -6.39 16.03
C ARG A 44 5.71 -7.17 14.91
N ASN A 45 6.28 -6.45 13.96
CA ASN A 45 7.06 -7.01 12.87
C ASN A 45 8.20 -7.92 13.40
N LYS A 46 8.44 -9.03 12.71
CA LYS A 46 9.49 -10.02 13.02
C LYS A 46 9.38 -10.67 14.42
N SER A 47 8.20 -10.61 15.04
CA SER A 47 7.89 -11.38 16.25
C SER A 47 7.36 -12.78 15.87
N LEU A 48 7.33 -13.71 16.83
CA LEU A 48 6.68 -15.01 16.63
C LEU A 48 5.21 -14.86 16.22
N HIS A 49 4.51 -13.87 16.80
CA HIS A 49 3.13 -13.56 16.45
C HIS A 49 2.99 -13.03 15.02
N TYR A 50 3.96 -12.27 14.51
CA TYR A 50 4.00 -11.84 13.11
C TYR A 50 4.05 -13.04 12.15
N TYR A 51 4.97 -13.98 12.39
CA TYR A 51 5.07 -15.17 11.54
C TYR A 51 3.81 -16.03 11.62
N TYR A 52 3.30 -16.25 12.82
CA TYR A 52 2.02 -16.94 13.00
C TYR A 52 0.89 -16.24 12.23
N THR A 53 0.79 -14.94 12.34
CA THR A 53 -0.24 -14.13 11.65
C THR A 53 -0.13 -14.28 10.13
N ILE A 54 1.05 -14.13 9.55
CA ILE A 54 1.23 -14.30 8.11
C ILE A 54 0.87 -15.71 7.66
N LEU A 55 1.33 -16.72 8.41
CA LEU A 55 1.09 -18.12 8.05
C LEU A 55 -0.38 -18.54 8.17
N THR A 56 -1.19 -17.85 8.96
CA THR A 56 -2.60 -18.19 9.19
C THR A 56 -3.59 -17.28 8.48
N SER A 57 -3.18 -16.09 8.04
CA SER A 57 -4.04 -15.15 7.31
C SER A 57 -4.47 -15.73 5.96
N GLN A 58 -5.72 -15.47 5.57
CA GLN A 58 -6.21 -15.82 4.24
C GLN A 58 -5.78 -14.80 3.19
N VAL A 59 -5.78 -13.51 3.56
CA VAL A 59 -5.39 -12.41 2.68
C VAL A 59 -4.28 -11.62 3.35
N ILE A 60 -3.24 -11.33 2.60
CA ILE A 60 -2.10 -10.51 3.01
C ILE A 60 -2.02 -9.34 2.03
N ILE A 61 -2.09 -8.13 2.54
CA ILE A 61 -2.01 -6.90 1.74
C ILE A 61 -0.70 -6.20 2.06
N ILE A 62 0.09 -5.96 1.03
CA ILE A 62 1.36 -5.24 1.14
C ILE A 62 1.38 -4.05 0.18
N ASN A 63 2.21 -3.07 0.46
CA ASN A 63 2.48 -1.94 -0.44
C ASN A 63 3.98 -1.79 -0.77
N ASP A 64 4.75 -2.78 -0.43
CA ASP A 64 6.20 -2.89 -0.69
C ASP A 64 6.54 -4.37 -0.92
N GLY A 65 7.71 -4.83 -0.52
CA GLY A 65 8.11 -6.22 -0.54
C GLY A 65 7.69 -7.00 0.70
N ILE A 66 7.85 -8.31 0.63
CA ILE A 66 7.78 -9.25 1.75
C ILE A 66 9.07 -10.07 1.77
N GLU A 67 9.48 -10.53 2.95
CA GLU A 67 10.68 -11.34 3.09
C GLU A 67 10.57 -12.63 2.25
N SER A 68 11.60 -12.91 1.43
CA SER A 68 11.61 -14.02 0.48
C SER A 68 11.55 -15.41 1.11
N PHE A 69 11.90 -15.53 2.39
CA PHE A 69 11.87 -16.79 3.12
C PHE A 69 10.51 -17.11 3.74
N ILE A 70 9.54 -16.18 3.69
CA ILE A 70 8.18 -16.43 4.21
C ILE A 70 7.41 -17.27 3.19
N PRO A 71 6.99 -18.48 3.56
CA PRO A 71 6.20 -19.31 2.68
C PRO A 71 4.76 -18.77 2.60
N ILE A 72 4.30 -18.47 1.40
CA ILE A 72 2.89 -18.16 1.12
C ILE A 72 2.24 -19.41 0.57
N ARG A 73 1.16 -19.86 1.21
CA ARG A 73 0.43 -21.06 0.82
C ARG A 73 -0.43 -20.78 -0.42
N LYS A 74 -0.77 -21.81 -1.17
CA LYS A 74 -1.59 -21.69 -2.40
C LYS A 74 -2.97 -21.07 -2.14
N GLU A 75 -3.52 -21.31 -0.96
CA GLU A 75 -4.85 -20.83 -0.55
C GLU A 75 -4.83 -19.40 -0.01
N GLN A 76 -3.65 -18.81 0.17
CA GLN A 76 -3.50 -17.43 0.61
C GLN A 76 -3.44 -16.49 -0.58
N LEU A 77 -4.05 -15.32 -0.44
CA LEU A 77 -3.92 -14.23 -1.42
C LEU A 77 -2.91 -13.22 -0.89
N LEU A 78 -1.81 -13.05 -1.60
CA LEU A 78 -0.84 -11.97 -1.38
C LEU A 78 -1.06 -10.88 -2.42
N ILE A 79 -1.65 -9.76 -2.00
CA ILE A 79 -1.99 -8.64 -2.88
C ILE A 79 -1.01 -7.50 -2.66
N ASN A 80 -0.33 -7.07 -3.71
CA ASN A 80 0.54 -5.91 -3.64
C ASN A 80 -0.16 -4.67 -4.24
N THR A 81 -0.38 -3.67 -3.40
CA THR A 81 -0.99 -2.40 -3.80
C THR A 81 0.04 -1.40 -4.29
N TRP A 82 1.33 -1.69 -4.09
CA TRP A 82 2.41 -0.73 -4.26
C TRP A 82 2.15 0.57 -3.50
N HIS A 83 3.07 1.51 -3.59
CA HIS A 83 2.97 2.82 -2.92
C HIS A 83 3.06 4.00 -3.89
N GLY A 84 3.10 3.74 -5.19
CA GLY A 84 3.15 4.74 -6.25
C GLY A 84 2.13 4.44 -7.34
N GLY A 85 1.33 5.43 -7.73
CA GLY A 85 0.34 5.28 -8.82
C GLY A 85 0.84 5.75 -10.17
N GLY A 86 2.06 6.28 -10.25
CA GLY A 86 2.66 6.81 -11.47
C GLY A 86 4.04 6.24 -11.76
N VAL A 87 4.57 6.59 -12.91
CA VAL A 87 5.88 6.17 -13.41
C VAL A 87 6.85 7.35 -13.35
N TYR A 88 7.06 7.86 -12.15
CA TYR A 88 7.90 9.06 -11.94
C TYR A 88 9.37 8.74 -11.68
N LYS A 89 9.67 7.51 -11.29
CA LYS A 89 11.01 7.03 -10.98
C LYS A 89 11.22 5.66 -11.61
N THR A 90 12.45 5.39 -12.02
CA THR A 90 12.90 4.03 -12.29
C THR A 90 12.95 3.24 -10.99
N VAL A 91 12.48 2.01 -11.01
CA VAL A 91 12.47 1.12 -9.85
C VAL A 91 12.91 -0.28 -10.25
N SER A 92 13.50 -1.00 -9.31
CA SER A 92 13.87 -2.39 -9.51
C SER A 92 14.68 -2.63 -10.82
N MET A 93 14.20 -3.44 -11.75
CA MET A 93 14.93 -3.78 -12.99
C MET A 93 15.16 -2.59 -13.92
N THR A 94 14.34 -1.54 -13.83
CA THR A 94 14.53 -0.32 -14.63
C THR A 94 15.45 0.72 -13.96
N SER A 95 15.91 0.44 -12.73
CA SER A 95 16.84 1.33 -12.01
C SER A 95 18.26 1.21 -12.55
N PRO A 96 19.03 2.32 -12.54
CA PRO A 96 20.46 2.25 -12.80
C PRO A 96 21.14 1.27 -11.81
N GLY A 97 21.97 0.36 -12.33
CA GLY A 97 22.63 -0.67 -11.53
C GLY A 97 21.80 -1.93 -11.24
N ALA A 98 20.64 -2.08 -11.88
CA ALA A 98 19.90 -3.34 -11.85
C ALA A 98 20.82 -4.50 -12.33
N ASN A 99 20.79 -5.61 -11.59
CA ASN A 99 21.65 -6.77 -11.83
C ASN A 99 20.88 -8.08 -11.56
N GLU A 100 21.55 -9.21 -11.73
CA GLU A 100 20.94 -10.53 -11.55
C GLU A 100 20.39 -10.76 -10.11
N TYR A 101 20.94 -10.12 -9.09
CA TYR A 101 20.39 -10.17 -7.73
C TYR A 101 19.05 -9.45 -7.65
N VAL A 102 18.92 -8.27 -8.25
CA VAL A 102 17.65 -7.53 -8.33
C VAL A 102 16.61 -8.33 -9.11
N LYS A 103 17.03 -8.96 -10.21
CA LYS A 103 16.17 -9.85 -10.99
C LYS A 103 15.69 -11.05 -10.15
N TRP A 104 16.57 -11.67 -9.38
CA TRP A 104 16.22 -12.75 -8.48
C TRP A 104 15.20 -12.30 -7.42
N LEU A 105 15.41 -11.14 -6.80
CA LEU A 105 14.46 -10.58 -5.83
C LEU A 105 13.04 -10.40 -6.39
N ASN A 106 12.95 -10.02 -7.67
CA ASN A 106 11.64 -9.87 -8.32
C ASN A 106 11.00 -11.21 -8.70
N THR A 107 11.82 -12.13 -9.22
CA THR A 107 11.30 -13.37 -9.79
C THR A 107 11.04 -14.45 -8.76
N VAL A 108 11.77 -14.51 -7.64
CA VAL A 108 11.59 -15.54 -6.62
C VAL A 108 10.52 -15.14 -5.59
N PRO A 109 10.66 -14.07 -4.81
CA PRO A 109 9.57 -13.66 -3.91
C PRO A 109 8.34 -13.16 -4.65
N GLY A 110 8.52 -12.56 -5.83
CA GLY A 110 7.42 -12.09 -6.66
C GLY A 110 6.45 -13.19 -7.14
N ARG A 111 6.90 -14.44 -7.23
CA ARG A 111 6.03 -15.59 -7.56
C ARG A 111 4.93 -15.83 -6.53
N ASN A 112 5.13 -15.38 -5.31
CA ASN A 112 4.14 -15.53 -4.24
C ASN A 112 3.05 -14.47 -4.31
N ILE A 113 3.23 -13.41 -5.10
CA ILE A 113 2.22 -12.36 -5.26
C ILE A 113 1.07 -12.92 -6.12
N SER A 114 -0.13 -12.85 -5.57
CA SER A 114 -1.34 -13.30 -6.27
C SER A 114 -1.82 -12.24 -7.26
N ALA A 115 -1.77 -10.97 -6.88
CA ALA A 115 -2.19 -9.87 -7.76
C ALA A 115 -1.52 -8.55 -7.40
N TYR A 116 -1.36 -7.68 -8.41
CA TYR A 116 -1.01 -6.26 -8.25
C TYR A 116 -2.23 -5.36 -8.47
N VAL A 117 -2.38 -4.34 -7.64
CA VAL A 117 -3.33 -3.25 -7.86
C VAL A 117 -2.74 -2.25 -8.85
N LEU A 118 -3.53 -1.86 -9.85
CA LEU A 118 -3.11 -0.99 -10.94
C LEU A 118 -3.83 0.36 -10.93
N SER A 119 -3.08 1.42 -11.24
CA SER A 119 -3.61 2.75 -11.55
C SER A 119 -3.98 2.89 -13.03
N SER A 120 -3.24 2.24 -13.93
CA SER A 120 -3.40 2.34 -15.39
C SER A 120 -2.71 1.20 -16.12
N GLU A 121 -3.01 1.03 -17.40
CA GLU A 121 -2.29 0.09 -18.27
C GLU A 121 -0.82 0.50 -18.47
N TYR A 122 -0.55 1.80 -18.49
CA TYR A 122 0.82 2.28 -18.57
C TYR A 122 1.65 1.89 -17.34
N PHE A 123 1.05 2.03 -16.14
CA PHE A 123 1.67 1.56 -14.89
C PHE A 123 1.88 0.03 -14.90
N LYS A 124 0.91 -0.73 -15.40
CA LYS A 124 1.05 -2.19 -15.56
C LYS A 124 2.29 -2.53 -16.36
N LYS A 125 2.41 -1.93 -17.55
CA LYS A 125 3.54 -2.24 -18.44
C LYS A 125 4.87 -1.82 -17.83
N THR A 126 5.00 -0.56 -17.44
CA THR A 126 6.31 0.03 -17.09
C THR A 126 6.78 -0.36 -15.68
N VAL A 127 5.88 -0.49 -14.71
CA VAL A 127 6.27 -0.80 -13.33
C VAL A 127 6.08 -2.29 -13.03
N VAL A 128 4.88 -2.83 -13.27
CA VAL A 128 4.60 -4.19 -12.85
C VAL A 128 5.31 -5.21 -13.74
N GLN A 129 5.28 -5.04 -15.05
CA GLN A 129 5.91 -5.98 -15.99
C GLN A 129 7.40 -5.69 -16.19
N ASP A 130 7.77 -4.47 -16.60
CA ASP A 130 9.15 -4.17 -16.98
C ASP A 130 10.06 -4.04 -15.75
N SER A 131 9.56 -3.47 -14.64
CA SER A 131 10.38 -3.26 -13.45
C SER A 131 10.33 -4.44 -12.47
N PHE A 132 9.15 -5.00 -12.20
CA PHE A 132 9.00 -6.12 -11.25
C PHE A 132 8.96 -7.50 -11.91
N LEU A 133 8.97 -7.57 -13.22
CA LEU A 133 8.93 -8.82 -14.00
C LEU A 133 7.70 -9.69 -13.62
N PHE A 134 6.59 -9.05 -13.24
CA PHE A 134 5.38 -9.75 -12.86
C PHE A 134 4.37 -9.76 -14.00
N TYR A 135 3.93 -10.95 -14.38
CA TYR A 135 2.99 -11.20 -15.49
C TYR A 135 1.73 -11.93 -15.05
N GLY A 136 1.49 -12.00 -13.73
CA GLY A 136 0.31 -12.62 -13.14
C GLY A 136 -0.91 -11.69 -13.13
N ASP A 137 -1.86 -11.98 -12.24
CA ASP A 137 -3.14 -11.29 -12.15
C ASP A 137 -3.01 -9.85 -11.69
N THR A 138 -3.91 -9.02 -12.17
CA THR A 138 -3.89 -7.59 -11.85
C THR A 138 -5.31 -7.07 -11.59
N ILE A 139 -5.44 -6.14 -10.64
CA ILE A 139 -6.70 -5.51 -10.23
C ILE A 139 -6.66 -4.05 -10.68
N LYS A 140 -7.40 -3.71 -11.72
CA LYS A 140 -7.48 -2.34 -12.25
C LYS A 140 -8.59 -1.56 -11.54
N CYS A 141 -8.26 -0.89 -10.46
CA CYS A 141 -9.23 -0.09 -9.69
C CYS A 141 -8.70 1.29 -9.29
N GLY A 142 -7.54 1.70 -9.78
CA GLY A 142 -6.85 2.88 -9.30
C GLY A 142 -6.15 2.64 -7.96
N MET A 143 -5.60 3.72 -7.39
CA MET A 143 -4.95 3.64 -6.08
C MET A 143 -5.97 3.89 -4.97
N PRO A 144 -6.20 2.96 -4.05
CA PRO A 144 -7.21 3.10 -2.99
C PRO A 144 -7.08 4.40 -2.18
N ARG A 145 -5.87 4.86 -1.92
CA ARG A 145 -5.63 6.13 -1.20
C ARG A 145 -6.17 7.37 -1.92
N ASN A 146 -6.39 7.30 -3.23
CA ASN A 146 -6.88 8.44 -4.01
C ASN A 146 -8.41 8.60 -3.91
N GLU A 147 -9.13 7.64 -3.32
CA GLU A 147 -10.58 7.73 -3.12
C GLU A 147 -10.96 9.01 -2.35
N VAL A 148 -10.13 9.41 -1.41
CA VAL A 148 -10.34 10.65 -0.63
C VAL A 148 -10.44 11.90 -1.51
N LEU A 149 -9.85 11.92 -2.69
CA LEU A 149 -9.90 13.06 -3.62
C LEU A 149 -11.27 13.22 -4.28
N PHE A 150 -12.10 12.19 -4.25
CA PHE A 150 -13.44 12.19 -4.85
C PHE A 150 -14.55 12.37 -3.81
N GLN A 151 -14.20 12.43 -2.55
CA GLN A 151 -15.13 12.65 -1.45
C GLN A 151 -15.09 14.11 -1.00
N ASN A 152 -16.26 14.64 -0.61
CA ASN A 152 -16.31 15.98 -0.04
C ASN A 152 -15.91 15.92 1.45
N HIS A 153 -14.77 16.49 1.77
CA HIS A 153 -14.20 16.53 3.11
C HIS A 153 -13.98 17.97 3.57
N PRO A 154 -15.05 18.67 3.99
CA PRO A 154 -14.94 20.08 4.41
C PRO A 154 -13.94 20.26 5.59
N GLU A 155 -13.78 19.23 6.40
CA GLU A 155 -12.79 19.23 7.49
C GLU A 155 -11.34 19.33 6.97
N PHE A 156 -11.03 18.84 5.78
CA PHE A 156 -9.67 18.96 5.21
C PHE A 156 -9.38 20.41 4.83
N ILE A 157 -10.36 21.12 4.27
CA ILE A 157 -10.21 22.54 3.95
C ILE A 157 -9.96 23.33 5.23
N SER A 158 -10.77 23.11 6.27
CA SER A 158 -10.59 23.75 7.59
C SER A 158 -9.22 23.45 8.21
N ASN A 159 -8.71 22.24 8.05
CA ASN A 159 -7.38 21.88 8.54
C ASN A 159 -6.27 22.60 7.75
N VAL A 160 -6.40 22.70 6.43
CA VAL A 160 -5.45 23.45 5.60
C VAL A 160 -5.48 24.94 5.97
N GLU A 161 -6.67 25.55 6.08
CA GLU A 161 -6.83 26.95 6.51
C GLU A 161 -6.18 27.23 7.86
N ARG A 162 -6.35 26.29 8.80
CA ARG A 162 -5.70 26.38 10.13
C ARG A 162 -4.19 26.31 10.02
N TYR A 163 -3.68 25.42 9.18
CA TYR A 163 -2.24 25.24 8.99
C TYR A 163 -1.58 26.45 8.33
N ILE A 164 -2.20 27.01 7.31
CA ILE A 164 -1.65 28.19 6.60
C ILE A 164 -1.95 29.52 7.31
N GLY A 165 -2.80 29.51 8.35
CA GLY A 165 -3.20 30.72 9.08
C GLY A 165 -4.05 31.71 8.27
N ALA A 166 -4.69 31.26 7.19
CA ALA A 166 -5.50 32.08 6.29
C ALA A 166 -6.73 31.34 5.79
N LYS A 167 -7.82 32.09 5.55
CA LYS A 167 -9.02 31.57 4.91
C LYS A 167 -8.84 31.42 3.41
N ILE A 168 -9.34 30.33 2.87
CA ILE A 168 -9.37 30.09 1.43
C ILE A 168 -10.68 30.64 0.89
N ALA A 169 -10.62 31.61 -0.01
CA ALA A 169 -11.82 32.15 -0.65
C ALA A 169 -12.57 31.03 -1.40
N PRO A 170 -13.93 31.02 -1.38
CA PRO A 170 -14.72 29.92 -1.96
C PRO A 170 -14.43 29.60 -3.44
N GLN A 171 -13.91 30.58 -4.18
CA GLN A 171 -13.59 30.42 -5.60
C GLN A 171 -12.07 30.41 -5.86
N ALA A 172 -11.24 30.39 -4.82
CA ALA A 172 -9.80 30.36 -4.97
C ALA A 172 -9.35 29.00 -5.54
N LYS A 173 -8.46 29.08 -6.54
CA LYS A 173 -7.73 27.89 -7.00
C LYS A 173 -6.50 27.70 -6.13
N VAL A 174 -6.45 26.57 -5.44
CA VAL A 174 -5.28 26.19 -4.63
C VAL A 174 -4.37 25.31 -5.48
N VAL A 175 -3.14 25.71 -5.66
CA VAL A 175 -2.10 24.93 -6.35
C VAL A 175 -1.06 24.50 -5.34
N LEU A 176 -0.87 23.19 -5.20
CA LEU A 176 0.19 22.60 -4.39
C LEU A 176 1.37 22.24 -5.29
N TYR A 177 2.54 22.82 -5.01
CA TYR A 177 3.80 22.39 -5.59
C TYR A 177 4.60 21.66 -4.52
N ALA A 178 4.76 20.34 -4.68
CA ALA A 178 5.45 19.47 -3.73
C ALA A 178 6.50 18.61 -4.45
N PRO A 179 7.63 19.19 -4.86
CA PRO A 179 8.73 18.45 -5.50
C PRO A 179 9.39 17.48 -4.50
N THR A 180 9.92 16.37 -5.03
CA THR A 180 10.69 15.36 -4.26
C THR A 180 12.15 15.39 -4.66
#